data_57e17f114ec0cb5f816698f3e3195f1b
#
_entry.id   57e17f114ec0cb5f816698f3e3195f1b
#
_cell.length_a   1.000
_cell.length_b   1.000
_cell.length_c   1.000
_cell.angle_alpha   90.00
_cell.angle_beta   90.00
_cell.angle_gamma   90.00
#
_symmetry.space_group_name_H-M   'P 1'
#
loop_
_entity.id
_entity.type
_entity.pdbx_description
1 polymer ?
#
loop_
_entity_poly.entity_id
_entity_poly.type
_entity_poly.pdbx_seq_one_letter_code
_entity_poly.pdbx_strand_id
1 'polypeptide(L)'
;MKENHVTVNSGKAFLLAARPKTLSGAAVPVMIGVALAIHDMGWERFLTPVAGDWYRMPLVPALLCFLFAMVMQVDANFVNDYFDCVRGKDDRETRLGPKRACTEGWVTLPAMRRCLVVTTALACLVGLPLVCFGGWEMVLVGAACVLFCFLYTTLLAQHGMGDVL
;
A
#
# COMPACT_ATOMS: atom_id res chain seq x y z
N MET A 1 -8.30 15.77 -29.28
CA MET A 1 -7.80 14.99 -28.10
C MET A 1 -8.80 13.88 -27.84
N LYS A 2 -8.40 12.58 -27.87
CA LYS A 2 -9.30 11.48 -27.54
C LYS A 2 -9.58 11.54 -26.04
N GLU A 3 -10.79 11.94 -25.66
CA GLU A 3 -11.27 11.73 -24.29
C GLU A 3 -11.25 10.22 -24.02
N ASN A 4 -10.31 9.80 -23.20
CA ASN A 4 -10.27 8.43 -22.69
C ASN A 4 -11.46 8.24 -21.74
N HIS A 5 -12.62 7.88 -22.27
CA HIS A 5 -13.78 7.52 -21.48
C HIS A 5 -13.41 6.32 -20.59
N VAL A 6 -13.23 6.59 -19.29
CA VAL A 6 -13.05 5.53 -18.29
C VAL A 6 -14.44 5.06 -17.88
N THR A 7 -14.75 3.80 -18.14
CA THR A 7 -16.01 3.19 -17.73
C THR A 7 -16.08 3.12 -16.21
N VAL A 8 -17.18 3.54 -15.62
CA VAL A 8 -17.38 3.57 -14.16
C VAL A 8 -17.22 2.18 -13.57
N ASN A 9 -16.50 2.08 -12.45
CA ASN A 9 -16.20 0.84 -11.74
C ASN A 9 -15.51 -0.24 -12.59
N SER A 10 -14.84 0.14 -13.68
CA SER A 10 -14.05 -0.79 -14.50
C SER A 10 -12.70 -1.12 -13.85
N GLY A 11 -12.08 -2.24 -14.26
CA GLY A 11 -10.73 -2.60 -13.84
C GLY A 11 -9.71 -1.50 -14.13
N LYS A 12 -9.87 -0.76 -15.27
CA LYS A 12 -9.04 0.41 -15.60
C LYS A 12 -9.23 1.55 -14.60
N ALA A 13 -10.47 1.79 -14.14
CA ALA A 13 -10.74 2.82 -13.13
C ALA A 13 -10.03 2.52 -11.80
N PHE A 14 -10.08 1.26 -11.34
CA PHE A 14 -9.39 0.83 -10.13
C PHE A 14 -7.87 0.82 -10.28
N LEU A 15 -7.34 0.45 -11.44
CA LEU A 15 -5.91 0.53 -11.72
C LEU A 15 -5.40 1.98 -11.67
N LEU A 16 -6.18 2.93 -12.19
CA LEU A 16 -5.86 4.35 -12.10
C LEU A 16 -5.93 4.86 -10.66
N ALA A 17 -6.91 4.39 -9.87
CA ALA A 17 -7.04 4.71 -8.45
C ALA A 17 -5.86 4.13 -7.62
N ALA A 18 -5.41 2.93 -7.94
CA ALA A 18 -4.27 2.28 -7.30
C ALA A 18 -2.92 3.00 -7.53
N ARG A 19 -2.85 3.87 -8.55
CA ARG A 19 -1.68 4.71 -8.88
C ARG A 19 -0.37 3.91 -8.99
N PRO A 20 -0.19 3.05 -10.00
CA PRO A 20 1.00 2.20 -10.12
C PRO A 20 2.33 2.96 -10.04
N LYS A 21 2.36 4.23 -10.46
CA LYS A 21 3.56 5.08 -10.41
C LYS A 21 4.07 5.34 -8.98
N THR A 22 3.21 5.27 -7.97
CA THR A 22 3.59 5.50 -6.56
C THR A 22 4.09 4.23 -5.87
N LEU A 23 3.94 3.07 -6.49
CA LEU A 23 4.40 1.79 -5.92
C LEU A 23 5.92 1.74 -5.74
N SER A 24 6.68 2.47 -6.58
CA SER A 24 8.13 2.60 -6.42
C SER A 24 8.52 3.20 -5.06
N GLY A 25 7.70 4.11 -4.52
CA GLY A 25 7.92 4.69 -3.19
C GLY A 25 7.89 3.65 -2.06
N ALA A 26 7.03 2.63 -2.19
CA ALA A 26 6.97 1.53 -1.23
C ALA A 26 8.01 0.44 -1.53
N ALA A 27 8.36 0.22 -2.80
CA ALA A 27 9.34 -0.79 -3.20
C ALA A 27 10.75 -0.46 -2.70
N VAL A 28 11.19 0.78 -2.85
CA VAL A 28 12.58 1.20 -2.59
C VAL A 28 13.02 0.91 -1.15
N PRO A 29 12.31 1.32 -0.07
CA PRO A 29 12.76 1.05 1.29
C PRO A 29 12.82 -0.45 1.60
N VAL A 30 11.91 -1.26 1.06
CA VAL A 30 11.96 -2.72 1.23
C VAL A 30 13.16 -3.32 0.51
N MET A 31 13.44 -2.88 -0.72
CA MET A 31 14.61 -3.33 -1.48
C MET A 31 15.92 -2.96 -0.78
N ILE A 32 16.01 -1.78 -0.17
CA ILE A 32 17.17 -1.39 0.65
C ILE A 32 17.31 -2.33 1.85
N GLY A 33 16.22 -2.61 2.58
CA GLY A 33 16.24 -3.53 3.71
C GLY A 33 16.67 -4.94 3.31
N VAL A 34 16.19 -5.44 2.17
CA VAL A 34 16.59 -6.74 1.62
C VAL A 34 18.07 -6.74 1.22
N ALA A 35 18.55 -5.67 0.58
CA ALA A 35 19.96 -5.56 0.20
C ALA A 35 20.89 -5.56 1.44
N LEU A 36 20.51 -4.87 2.50
CA LEU A 36 21.24 -4.89 3.78
C LEU A 36 21.22 -6.29 4.39
N ALA A 37 20.09 -6.97 4.42
CA ALA A 37 19.99 -8.33 4.92
C ALA A 37 20.88 -9.31 4.13
N ILE A 38 20.92 -9.17 2.81
CA ILE A 38 21.82 -9.97 1.95
C ILE A 38 23.30 -9.64 2.26
N HIS A 39 23.62 -8.37 2.45
CA HIS A 39 24.98 -7.94 2.82
C HIS A 39 25.44 -8.59 4.14
N ASP A 40 24.58 -8.59 5.16
CA ASP A 40 24.90 -9.06 6.50
C ASP A 40 25.02 -10.59 6.60
N MET A 41 24.14 -11.33 5.92
CA MET A 41 24.11 -12.79 6.02
C MET A 41 24.78 -13.53 4.86
N GLY A 42 25.06 -12.85 3.75
CA GLY A 42 25.56 -13.42 2.51
C GLY A 42 24.46 -13.99 1.61
N TRP A 43 24.72 -13.94 0.31
CA TRP A 43 23.76 -14.34 -0.73
C TRP A 43 23.37 -15.83 -0.64
N GLU A 44 24.34 -16.69 -0.35
CA GLU A 44 24.09 -18.15 -0.21
C GLU A 44 23.10 -18.42 0.94
N ARG A 45 23.34 -17.85 2.11
CA ARG A 45 22.46 -18.05 3.27
C ARG A 45 21.07 -17.44 3.04
N PHE A 46 21.00 -16.33 2.32
CA PHE A 46 19.73 -15.69 1.99
C PHE A 46 18.80 -16.59 1.14
N LEU A 47 19.39 -17.40 0.26
CA LEU A 47 18.69 -18.33 -0.62
C LEU A 47 18.63 -19.78 -0.11
N THR A 48 19.23 -20.08 1.05
CA THR A 48 19.28 -21.44 1.57
C THR A 48 18.18 -21.68 2.59
N PRO A 49 17.40 -22.78 2.46
CA PRO A 49 16.44 -23.19 3.46
C PRO A 49 17.10 -23.46 4.82
N VAL A 50 16.50 -22.97 5.91
CA VAL A 50 16.98 -23.25 7.27
C VAL A 50 16.42 -24.61 7.71
N ALA A 51 17.28 -25.52 8.14
CA ALA A 51 16.94 -26.89 8.57
C ALA A 51 16.19 -27.71 7.53
N GLY A 52 16.37 -27.42 6.23
CA GLY A 52 15.68 -28.10 5.13
C GLY A 52 14.27 -27.60 4.83
N ASP A 53 13.74 -26.69 5.65
CA ASP A 53 12.42 -26.13 5.49
C ASP A 53 12.45 -24.91 4.55
N TRP A 54 11.92 -25.04 3.34
CA TRP A 54 11.90 -23.97 2.34
C TRP A 54 11.20 -22.69 2.82
N TYR A 55 10.16 -22.81 3.64
CA TYR A 55 9.44 -21.66 4.19
C TYR A 55 10.24 -20.86 5.22
N ARG A 56 11.34 -21.43 5.76
CA ARG A 56 12.26 -20.73 6.66
C ARG A 56 13.41 -20.02 5.93
N MET A 57 13.45 -20.07 4.63
CA MET A 57 14.41 -19.34 3.83
C MET A 57 14.23 -17.82 4.01
N PRO A 58 15.28 -17.03 4.24
CA PRO A 58 15.19 -15.57 4.42
C PRO A 58 14.52 -14.82 3.27
N LEU A 59 14.56 -15.37 2.06
CA LEU A 59 13.82 -14.85 0.91
C LEU A 59 12.30 -14.79 1.15
N VAL A 60 11.74 -15.73 1.92
CA VAL A 60 10.28 -15.80 2.15
C VAL A 60 9.76 -14.57 2.89
N PRO A 61 10.29 -14.20 4.09
CA PRO A 61 9.87 -12.96 4.75
C PRO A 61 10.19 -11.71 3.92
N ALA A 62 11.28 -11.69 3.14
CA ALA A 62 11.59 -10.58 2.25
C ALA A 62 10.49 -10.37 1.18
N LEU A 63 10.02 -11.44 0.55
CA LEU A 63 8.91 -11.40 -0.40
C LEU A 63 7.59 -10.99 0.27
N LEU A 64 7.31 -11.49 1.46
CA LEU A 64 6.12 -11.11 2.23
C LEU A 64 6.14 -9.62 2.59
N CYS A 65 7.28 -9.09 3.05
CA CYS A 65 7.46 -7.66 3.32
C CYS A 65 7.23 -6.83 2.05
N PHE A 66 7.78 -7.27 0.92
CA PHE A 66 7.60 -6.59 -0.37
C PHE A 66 6.12 -6.56 -0.79
N LEU A 67 5.45 -7.71 -0.75
CA LEU A 67 4.02 -7.81 -1.09
C LEU A 67 3.15 -6.98 -0.13
N PHE A 68 3.43 -7.05 1.17
CA PHE A 68 2.74 -6.24 2.18
C PHE A 68 2.87 -4.75 1.87
N ALA A 69 4.08 -4.26 1.60
CA ALA A 69 4.33 -2.86 1.27
C ALA A 69 3.60 -2.43 -0.02
N MET A 70 3.55 -3.30 -1.05
CA MET A 70 2.81 -3.02 -2.28
C MET A 70 1.31 -2.90 -2.03
N VAL A 71 0.72 -3.83 -1.26
CA VAL A 71 -0.71 -3.80 -0.94
C VAL A 71 -1.03 -2.58 -0.07
N MET A 72 -0.22 -2.27 0.94
CA MET A 72 -0.39 -1.08 1.79
C MET A 72 -0.29 0.23 0.99
N GLN A 73 0.58 0.30 -0.03
CA GLN A 73 0.67 1.47 -0.90
C GLN A 73 -0.60 1.66 -1.75
N VAL A 74 -1.17 0.56 -2.26
CA VAL A 74 -2.46 0.61 -2.98
C VAL A 74 -3.56 1.03 -2.03
N ASP A 75 -3.60 0.47 -0.82
CA ASP A 75 -4.58 0.81 0.21
C ASP A 75 -4.51 2.29 0.58
N ALA A 76 -3.32 2.82 0.81
CA ALA A 76 -3.09 4.25 1.07
C ALA A 76 -3.62 5.15 -0.06
N ASN A 77 -3.44 4.74 -1.33
CA ASN A 77 -3.98 5.48 -2.46
C ASN A 77 -5.52 5.47 -2.46
N PHE A 78 -6.15 4.34 -2.13
CA PHE A 78 -7.62 4.23 -2.03
C PHE A 78 -8.17 4.99 -0.82
N VAL A 79 -7.49 4.95 0.34
CA VAL A 79 -7.83 5.75 1.53
C VAL A 79 -7.86 7.24 1.17
N ASN A 80 -6.78 7.73 0.55
CA ASN A 80 -6.68 9.11 0.10
C ASN A 80 -7.80 9.49 -0.88
N ASP A 81 -8.07 8.63 -1.87
CA ASP A 81 -9.09 8.89 -2.88
C ASP A 81 -10.50 8.94 -2.27
N TYR A 82 -10.81 7.98 -1.40
CA TYR A 82 -12.10 7.90 -0.73
C TYR A 82 -12.36 9.10 0.19
N PHE A 83 -11.44 9.38 1.11
CA PHE A 83 -11.65 10.42 2.12
C PHE A 83 -11.60 11.84 1.53
N ASP A 84 -10.77 12.09 0.53
CA ASP A 84 -10.74 13.39 -0.14
C ASP A 84 -12.05 13.64 -0.90
N CYS A 85 -12.60 12.62 -1.54
CA CYS A 85 -13.89 12.70 -2.23
C CYS A 85 -15.05 12.93 -1.24
N VAL A 86 -15.09 12.17 -0.13
CA VAL A 86 -16.14 12.34 0.90
C VAL A 86 -16.15 13.74 1.50
N ARG A 87 -14.97 14.35 1.63
CA ARG A 87 -14.82 15.69 2.21
C ARG A 87 -15.02 16.83 1.22
N GLY A 88 -15.14 16.53 -0.07
CA GLY A 88 -15.26 17.55 -1.10
C GLY A 88 -14.05 18.49 -1.20
N LYS A 89 -12.87 18.05 -0.72
CA LYS A 89 -11.64 18.85 -0.74
C LYS A 89 -10.95 18.87 -2.11
N ASP A 90 -11.28 17.95 -3.01
CA ASP A 90 -10.72 17.85 -4.34
C ASP A 90 -11.59 18.58 -5.36
N ASP A 91 -11.22 19.80 -5.70
CA ASP A 91 -11.77 20.50 -6.84
C ASP A 91 -11.06 20.03 -8.12
N ARG A 92 -11.87 19.61 -9.12
CA ARG A 92 -11.36 19.12 -10.41
C ARG A 92 -10.53 20.17 -11.15
N GLU A 93 -10.86 21.45 -10.96
CA GLU A 93 -10.30 22.56 -11.75
C GLU A 93 -8.99 23.08 -11.16
N THR A 94 -8.83 23.05 -9.83
CA THR A 94 -7.69 23.66 -9.14
C THR A 94 -6.61 22.66 -8.72
N ARG A 95 -6.87 21.35 -8.86
CA ARG A 95 -5.93 20.32 -8.41
C ARG A 95 -4.67 20.23 -9.29
N LEU A 96 -3.51 20.46 -8.70
CA LEU A 96 -2.19 20.30 -9.33
C LEU A 96 -1.66 18.85 -9.32
N GLY A 97 -2.28 17.94 -8.55
CA GLY A 97 -1.88 16.53 -8.39
C GLY A 97 -2.59 15.55 -9.34
N PRO A 98 -2.30 14.25 -9.24
CA PRO A 98 -2.96 13.22 -10.05
C PRO A 98 -4.47 13.23 -9.82
N LYS A 99 -5.23 12.95 -10.87
CA LYS A 99 -6.69 12.86 -10.82
C LYS A 99 -7.13 11.79 -9.82
N ARG A 100 -8.20 12.07 -9.06
CA ARG A 100 -8.82 11.16 -8.09
C ARG A 100 -9.98 10.41 -8.75
N ALA A 101 -9.97 9.09 -8.67
CA ALA A 101 -10.96 8.27 -9.36
C ALA A 101 -12.40 8.49 -8.84
N CYS A 102 -12.57 8.72 -7.53
CA CYS A 102 -13.89 9.05 -6.96
C CYS A 102 -14.35 10.45 -7.35
N THR A 103 -13.48 11.45 -7.29
CA THR A 103 -13.81 12.84 -7.68
C THR A 103 -14.11 12.96 -9.16
N GLU A 104 -13.41 12.21 -10.02
CA GLU A 104 -13.67 12.14 -11.45
C GLU A 104 -14.93 11.31 -11.80
N GLY A 105 -15.52 10.62 -10.83
CA GLY A 105 -16.66 9.74 -11.03
C GLY A 105 -16.33 8.41 -11.71
N TRP A 106 -15.05 8.05 -11.81
CA TRP A 106 -14.61 6.76 -12.40
C TRP A 106 -14.89 5.58 -11.47
N VAL A 107 -14.86 5.83 -10.15
CA VAL A 107 -15.18 4.82 -9.13
C VAL A 107 -16.22 5.42 -8.19
N THR A 108 -17.30 4.68 -7.93
CA THR A 108 -18.33 5.10 -6.97
C THR A 108 -17.83 4.93 -5.52
N LEU A 109 -18.26 5.81 -4.61
CA LEU A 109 -17.90 5.74 -3.19
C LEU A 109 -18.17 4.37 -2.56
N PRO A 110 -19.34 3.71 -2.80
CA PRO A 110 -19.59 2.37 -2.27
C PRO A 110 -18.62 1.30 -2.81
N ALA A 111 -18.21 1.42 -4.08
CA ALA A 111 -17.25 0.51 -4.69
C ALA A 111 -15.85 0.74 -4.12
N MET A 112 -15.42 1.99 -3.95
CA MET A 112 -14.15 2.33 -3.33
C MET A 112 -14.08 1.84 -1.88
N ARG A 113 -15.15 2.01 -1.09
CA ARG A 113 -15.21 1.50 0.28
C ARG A 113 -15.05 -0.02 0.34
N ARG A 114 -15.65 -0.77 -0.61
CA ARG A 114 -15.44 -2.22 -0.69
C ARG A 114 -13.99 -2.57 -1.03
N CYS A 115 -13.38 -1.85 -1.96
CA CYS A 115 -11.97 -2.05 -2.29
C CYS A 115 -11.06 -1.79 -1.10
N LEU A 116 -11.31 -0.73 -0.31
CA LEU A 116 -10.57 -0.46 0.93
C LEU A 116 -10.64 -1.65 1.90
N VAL A 117 -11.84 -2.16 2.18
CA VAL A 117 -11.99 -3.33 3.07
C VAL A 117 -11.22 -4.53 2.53
N VAL A 118 -11.27 -4.77 1.21
CA VAL A 118 -10.59 -5.90 0.58
C VAL A 118 -9.07 -5.72 0.62
N THR A 119 -8.55 -4.53 0.29
CA THR A 119 -7.09 -4.28 0.28
C THR A 119 -6.52 -4.28 1.69
N THR A 120 -7.20 -3.68 2.67
CA THR A 120 -6.77 -3.75 4.08
C THR A 120 -6.78 -5.20 4.60
N ALA A 121 -7.84 -5.98 4.30
CA ALA A 121 -7.90 -7.38 4.67
C ALA A 121 -6.78 -8.20 3.99
N LEU A 122 -6.50 -7.93 2.72
CA LEU A 122 -5.40 -8.55 1.98
C LEU A 122 -4.04 -8.20 2.59
N ALA A 123 -3.82 -6.93 2.97
CA ALA A 123 -2.60 -6.51 3.66
C ALA A 123 -2.42 -7.29 4.97
N CYS A 124 -3.48 -7.41 5.79
CA CYS A 124 -3.44 -8.21 7.02
C CYS A 124 -3.10 -9.68 6.73
N LEU A 125 -3.70 -10.27 5.69
CA LEU A 125 -3.48 -11.67 5.30
C LEU A 125 -2.04 -11.92 4.84
N VAL A 126 -1.46 -11.00 4.10
CA VAL A 126 -0.05 -11.07 3.63
C VAL A 126 0.93 -10.77 4.78
N GLY A 127 0.58 -9.84 5.67
CA GLY A 127 1.44 -9.46 6.79
C GLY A 127 1.44 -10.46 7.95
N LEU A 128 0.32 -11.17 8.18
CA LEU A 128 0.18 -12.08 9.31
C LEU A 128 1.24 -13.20 9.35
N PRO A 129 1.63 -13.85 8.24
CA PRO A 129 2.69 -14.87 8.25
C PRO A 129 4.05 -14.32 8.70
N LEU A 130 4.31 -13.00 8.63
CA LEU A 130 5.55 -12.40 9.11
C LEU A 130 5.77 -12.61 10.62
N VAL A 131 4.69 -12.84 11.38
CA VAL A 131 4.75 -13.19 12.80
C VAL A 131 5.59 -14.46 13.03
N CYS A 132 5.54 -15.42 12.11
CA CYS A 132 6.33 -16.65 12.19
C CYS A 132 7.85 -16.40 12.07
N PHE A 133 8.27 -15.25 11.53
CA PHE A 133 9.67 -14.89 11.30
C PHE A 133 10.17 -13.84 12.30
N GLY A 134 9.37 -12.82 12.56
CA GLY A 134 9.77 -11.67 13.38
C GLY A 134 9.08 -11.61 14.76
N GLY A 135 8.35 -12.66 15.14
CA GLY A 135 7.65 -12.67 16.41
C GLY A 135 6.36 -11.84 16.43
N TRP A 136 5.72 -11.80 17.59
CA TRP A 136 4.44 -11.11 17.77
C TRP A 136 4.54 -9.58 17.58
N GLU A 137 5.73 -9.01 17.70
CA GLU A 137 6.01 -7.59 17.44
C GLU A 137 5.64 -7.18 16.02
N MET A 138 5.65 -8.13 15.07
CA MET A 138 5.19 -7.89 13.70
C MET A 138 3.70 -7.53 13.62
N VAL A 139 2.89 -7.97 14.58
CA VAL A 139 1.49 -7.54 14.70
C VAL A 139 1.40 -6.05 15.01
N LEU A 140 2.25 -5.57 15.93
CA LEU A 140 2.31 -4.14 16.29
C LEU A 140 2.75 -3.28 15.10
N VAL A 141 3.77 -3.75 14.37
CA VAL A 141 4.24 -3.06 13.15
C VAL A 141 3.14 -3.00 12.11
N GLY A 142 2.47 -4.13 11.82
CA GLY A 142 1.37 -4.19 10.87
C GLY A 142 0.19 -3.30 11.28
N ALA A 143 -0.19 -3.34 12.55
CA ALA A 143 -1.25 -2.49 13.10
C ALA A 143 -0.88 -0.99 12.99
N ALA A 144 0.37 -0.63 13.28
CA ALA A 144 0.86 0.74 13.11
C ALA A 144 0.81 1.17 11.64
N CYS A 145 1.22 0.33 10.69
CA CYS A 145 1.14 0.63 9.27
C CYS A 145 -0.30 0.93 8.82
N VAL A 146 -1.26 0.09 9.21
CA VAL A 146 -2.68 0.30 8.90
C VAL A 146 -3.18 1.58 9.57
N LEU A 147 -2.90 1.76 10.87
CA LEU A 147 -3.31 2.94 11.62
C LEU A 147 -2.79 4.23 10.98
N PHE A 148 -1.50 4.32 10.68
CA PHE A 148 -0.91 5.50 10.05
C PHE A 148 -1.42 5.75 8.64
N CYS A 149 -1.73 4.71 7.87
CA CYS A 149 -2.35 4.84 6.56
C CYS A 149 -3.68 5.63 6.64
N PHE A 150 -4.53 5.31 7.62
CA PHE A 150 -5.79 6.01 7.84
C PHE A 150 -5.60 7.37 8.53
N LEU A 151 -4.76 7.46 9.56
CA LEU A 151 -4.49 8.69 10.30
C LEU A 151 -3.89 9.78 9.42
N TYR A 152 -2.97 9.43 8.53
CA TYR A 152 -2.37 10.37 7.60
C TYR A 152 -3.44 11.15 6.83
N THR A 153 -4.38 10.44 6.21
CA THR A 153 -5.42 11.09 5.40
C THR A 153 -6.51 11.75 6.25
N THR A 154 -6.86 11.12 7.39
CA THR A 154 -8.02 11.60 8.18
C THR A 154 -7.69 12.77 9.09
N LEU A 155 -6.50 12.82 9.68
CA LEU A 155 -6.11 13.81 10.65
C LEU A 155 -4.92 14.67 10.20
N LEU A 156 -3.79 14.05 9.84
CA LEU A 156 -2.53 14.75 9.62
C LEU A 156 -2.55 15.64 8.38
N ALA A 157 -3.10 15.14 7.26
CA ALA A 157 -3.25 15.93 6.04
C ALA A 157 -4.16 17.17 6.21
N GLN A 158 -5.05 17.17 7.23
CA GLN A 158 -5.94 18.30 7.47
C GLN A 158 -5.26 19.44 8.21
N HIS A 159 -4.26 19.13 9.05
CA HIS A 159 -3.56 20.10 9.88
C HIS A 159 -2.23 20.56 9.24
N GLY A 160 -2.01 20.26 7.96
CA GLY A 160 -0.75 20.58 7.28
C GLY A 160 0.46 19.79 7.78
N MET A 161 0.22 18.74 8.58
CA MET A 161 1.27 17.90 9.17
C MET A 161 1.66 16.71 8.26
N GLY A 162 1.17 16.70 7.02
CA GLY A 162 1.46 15.61 6.07
C GLY A 162 2.93 15.48 5.69
N ASP A 163 3.72 16.54 5.85
CA ASP A 163 5.14 16.57 5.53
C ASP A 163 6.04 16.15 6.73
N VAL A 164 5.44 15.85 7.89
CA VAL A 164 6.18 15.50 9.13
C VAL A 164 6.28 13.98 9.33
N LEU A 165 5.58 13.20 8.53
CA LEU A 165 5.59 11.73 8.50
C LEU A 165 6.21 11.21 7.21
#